data_98ce5e1eab89adb23f80b177378b44a4
#
_entry.id   98ce5e1eab89adb23f80b177378b44a4
#
_cell.length_a   1.000
_cell.length_b   1.000
_cell.length_c   1.000
_cell.angle_alpha   90.00
_cell.angle_beta   90.00
_cell.angle_gamma   90.00
#
_symmetry.space_group_name_H-M   'P 1'
#
loop_
_entity.id
_entity.type
_entity.pdbx_description
1 polymer ?
#
loop_
_entity_poly.entity_id
_entity_poly.type
_entity_poly.pdbx_seq_one_letter_code
_entity_poly.pdbx_strand_id
1 'polypeptide(L)'
;MDRDRADFQMAFDGLSTLGVKAVALQVPIREGEAFTGYVDVLTGKAYTFGADGAVSECDVPADVADDVSLLHDLTVENIAESDEELMEKYLEEGSLSLEDLQIGLRKGTVAGELCPVLVCSSLENKGGVAVLEAIQALLPAASERPAFVDALGQERKPDPDAPVAGFVFKTLADPFSG
;
A
#
# COMPACT_ATOMS: atom_id res chain seq x y z
N MET A 1 -5.55 11.94 6.45
CA MET A 1 -6.08 12.95 5.47
C MET A 1 -7.04 13.96 6.11
N ASP A 2 -7.35 13.87 7.39
CA ASP A 2 -8.30 14.70 8.17
C ASP A 2 -7.70 15.97 8.82
N ARG A 3 -6.43 16.27 8.61
CA ARG A 3 -5.76 17.45 9.20
C ARG A 3 -5.81 18.65 8.26
N ASP A 4 -5.87 19.86 8.84
CA ASP A 4 -5.99 21.15 8.13
C ASP A 4 -4.91 21.43 7.08
N ARG A 5 -3.80 20.71 7.13
CA ARG A 5 -2.68 20.85 6.18
C ARG A 5 -2.33 19.54 5.52
N ALA A 6 -3.27 18.59 5.48
CA ALA A 6 -3.04 17.34 4.78
C ALA A 6 -2.97 17.61 3.28
N ASP A 7 -1.84 17.29 2.69
CA ASP A 7 -1.55 17.42 1.26
C ASP A 7 -1.01 16.08 0.78
N PHE A 8 -1.76 15.42 -0.09
CA PHE A 8 -1.40 14.11 -0.61
C PHE A 8 -0.17 14.21 -1.52
N GLN A 9 -0.17 15.17 -2.45
CA GLN A 9 0.91 15.30 -3.43
C GLN A 9 2.24 15.62 -2.73
N MET A 10 2.24 16.58 -1.81
CA MET A 10 3.44 16.92 -1.04
C MET A 10 3.94 15.73 -0.21
N ALA A 11 3.04 14.94 0.39
CA ALA A 11 3.41 13.75 1.15
C ALA A 11 3.96 12.64 0.24
N PHE A 12 3.31 12.41 -0.91
CA PHE A 12 3.72 11.40 -1.89
C PHE A 12 5.10 11.72 -2.48
N ASP A 13 5.31 12.96 -2.92
CA ASP A 13 6.60 13.43 -3.45
C ASP A 13 7.72 13.32 -2.40
N GLY A 14 7.36 13.60 -1.14
CA GLY A 14 8.28 13.46 -0.01
C GLY A 14 8.83 12.05 0.20
N LEU A 15 8.11 11.00 -0.22
CA LEU A 15 8.57 9.61 -0.09
C LEU A 15 9.81 9.33 -0.95
N SER A 16 10.00 10.04 -2.05
CA SER A 16 11.20 9.92 -2.89
C SER A 16 12.48 10.20 -2.11
N THR A 17 12.41 11.08 -1.10
CA THR A 17 13.57 11.42 -0.24
C THR A 17 14.01 10.27 0.67
N LEU A 18 13.13 9.28 0.88
CA LEU A 18 13.42 8.08 1.65
C LEU A 18 14.10 6.98 0.81
N GLY A 19 14.28 7.22 -0.49
CA GLY A 19 14.89 6.26 -1.40
C GLY A 19 13.98 5.05 -1.72
N VAL A 20 12.66 5.19 -1.52
CA VAL A 20 11.68 4.18 -1.85
C VAL A 20 10.98 4.52 -3.17
N LYS A 21 10.68 3.51 -3.99
CA LYS A 21 9.85 3.66 -5.18
C LYS A 21 8.38 3.60 -4.77
N ALA A 22 7.79 4.78 -4.53
CA ALA A 22 6.40 4.89 -4.12
C ALA A 22 5.45 4.65 -5.31
N VAL A 23 4.40 3.86 -5.10
CA VAL A 23 3.32 3.63 -6.06
C VAL A 23 1.99 4.01 -5.41
N ALA A 24 1.28 4.95 -6.03
CA ALA A 24 0.00 5.42 -5.52
C ALA A 24 -1.09 4.38 -5.85
N LEU A 25 -1.71 3.80 -4.83
CA LEU A 25 -2.87 2.93 -5.01
C LEU A 25 -4.19 3.69 -4.86
N GLN A 26 -4.16 4.86 -4.24
CA GLN A 26 -5.34 5.68 -4.01
C GLN A 26 -5.02 7.16 -4.13
N VAL A 27 -5.95 7.92 -4.72
CA VAL A 27 -5.96 9.38 -4.73
C VAL A 27 -7.11 9.84 -3.82
N PRO A 28 -6.89 10.76 -2.86
CA PRO A 28 -7.96 11.20 -1.97
C PRO A 28 -8.96 12.09 -2.68
N ILE A 29 -10.25 11.90 -2.39
CA ILE A 29 -11.33 12.82 -2.75
C ILE A 29 -11.56 13.75 -1.54
N ARG A 30 -11.58 15.05 -1.80
CA ARG A 30 -11.80 16.06 -0.75
C ARG A 30 -12.90 17.03 -1.14
N GLU A 31 -13.74 17.38 -0.18
CA GLU A 31 -14.70 18.48 -0.29
C GLU A 31 -14.28 19.58 0.68
N GLY A 32 -13.63 20.62 0.15
CA GLY A 32 -12.94 21.61 0.99
C GLY A 32 -11.82 20.97 1.80
N GLU A 33 -11.92 21.04 3.13
CA GLU A 33 -10.95 20.41 4.05
C GLU A 33 -11.33 18.97 4.42
N ALA A 34 -12.54 18.54 4.11
CA ALA A 34 -13.02 17.21 4.48
C ALA A 34 -12.49 16.11 3.56
N PHE A 35 -11.99 15.03 4.14
CA PHE A 35 -11.66 13.80 3.43
C PHE A 35 -12.93 12.95 3.28
N THR A 36 -13.47 12.88 2.06
CA THR A 36 -14.79 12.31 1.78
C THR A 36 -14.73 10.98 1.03
N GLY A 37 -13.60 10.65 0.41
CA GLY A 37 -13.48 9.43 -0.36
C GLY A 37 -12.09 9.23 -0.95
N TYR A 38 -11.97 8.27 -1.86
CA TYR A 38 -10.76 8.03 -2.63
C TYR A 38 -11.09 7.46 -4.01
N VAL A 39 -10.17 7.62 -4.94
CA VAL A 39 -10.17 6.89 -6.21
C VAL A 39 -9.10 5.82 -6.15
N ASP A 40 -9.46 4.58 -6.48
CA ASP A 40 -8.53 3.48 -6.67
C ASP A 40 -7.80 3.65 -8.00
N VAL A 41 -6.49 3.78 -7.96
CA VAL A 41 -5.65 4.12 -9.11
C VAL A 41 -5.59 2.98 -10.13
N LEU A 42 -5.60 1.72 -9.68
CA LEU A 42 -5.48 0.58 -10.59
C LEU A 42 -6.78 0.30 -11.34
N THR A 43 -7.93 0.51 -10.69
CA THR A 43 -9.24 0.21 -11.28
C THR A 43 -9.94 1.44 -11.85
N GLY A 44 -9.50 2.65 -11.50
CA GLY A 44 -10.14 3.91 -11.85
C GLY A 44 -11.51 4.11 -11.18
N LYS A 45 -11.86 3.33 -10.14
CA LYS A 45 -13.13 3.44 -9.43
C LYS A 45 -13.03 4.39 -8.27
N ALA A 46 -14.05 5.22 -8.09
CA ALA A 46 -14.15 6.15 -6.98
C ALA A 46 -15.10 5.65 -5.89
N TYR A 47 -14.76 5.97 -4.65
CA TYR A 47 -15.49 5.55 -3.46
C TYR A 47 -15.66 6.72 -2.49
N THR A 48 -16.83 6.83 -1.89
CA THR A 48 -17.13 7.78 -0.81
C THR A 48 -17.38 7.07 0.52
N PHE A 49 -17.11 7.77 1.62
CA PHE A 49 -17.32 7.26 2.98
C PHE A 49 -18.69 7.69 3.51
N GLY A 50 -19.48 6.73 3.98
CA GLY A 50 -20.66 6.98 4.78
C GLY A 50 -20.33 7.39 6.23
N ALA A 51 -21.34 7.81 6.97
CA ALA A 51 -21.19 8.27 8.36
C ALA A 51 -20.70 7.19 9.34
N ASP A 52 -20.92 5.94 9.02
CA ASP A 52 -20.47 4.75 9.77
C ASP A 52 -19.13 4.18 9.28
N GLY A 53 -18.48 4.86 8.32
CA GLY A 53 -17.27 4.38 7.65
C GLY A 53 -17.52 3.38 6.52
N ALA A 54 -18.79 3.09 6.21
CA ALA A 54 -19.14 2.29 5.03
C ALA A 54 -18.64 2.95 3.75
N VAL A 55 -18.30 2.15 2.75
CA VAL A 55 -17.76 2.59 1.47
C VAL A 55 -18.79 2.35 0.38
N SER A 56 -19.05 3.37 -0.45
CA SER A 56 -19.97 3.28 -1.59
C SER A 56 -19.29 3.77 -2.86
N GLU A 57 -19.46 3.04 -3.96
CA GLU A 57 -18.95 3.44 -5.28
C GLU A 57 -19.67 4.72 -5.76
N CYS A 58 -18.93 5.62 -6.37
CA CYS A 58 -19.44 6.88 -6.93
C CYS A 58 -18.73 7.21 -8.25
N ASP A 59 -19.15 8.27 -8.92
CA ASP A 59 -18.44 8.79 -10.09
C ASP A 59 -17.12 9.45 -9.69
N VAL A 60 -16.11 9.35 -10.56
CA VAL A 60 -14.82 10.02 -10.34
C VAL A 60 -15.00 11.53 -10.45
N PRO A 61 -14.69 12.32 -9.42
CA PRO A 61 -14.78 13.76 -9.49
C PRO A 61 -13.82 14.34 -10.53
N ALA A 62 -14.30 15.35 -11.29
CA ALA A 62 -13.54 15.92 -12.40
C ALA A 62 -12.23 16.60 -11.95
N ASP A 63 -12.17 17.08 -10.72
CA ASP A 63 -11.02 17.79 -10.14
C ASP A 63 -9.84 16.86 -9.79
N VAL A 64 -10.08 15.54 -9.67
CA VAL A 64 -9.03 14.55 -9.42
C VAL A 64 -8.75 13.63 -10.60
N ALA A 65 -9.54 13.71 -11.67
CA ALA A 65 -9.45 12.77 -12.80
C ALA A 65 -8.10 12.80 -13.51
N ASP A 66 -7.51 13.98 -13.71
CA ASP A 66 -6.22 14.15 -14.36
C ASP A 66 -5.08 13.58 -13.47
N ASP A 67 -5.13 13.83 -12.16
CA ASP A 67 -4.16 13.29 -11.21
C ASP A 67 -4.24 11.76 -11.14
N VAL A 68 -5.45 11.19 -11.16
CA VAL A 68 -5.66 9.74 -11.20
C VAL A 68 -5.05 9.14 -12.46
N SER A 69 -5.28 9.75 -13.64
CA SER A 69 -4.72 9.26 -14.89
C SER A 69 -3.19 9.27 -14.87
N LEU A 70 -2.59 10.38 -14.43
CA LEU A 70 -1.15 10.52 -14.34
C LEU A 70 -0.54 9.48 -13.38
N LEU A 71 -1.14 9.34 -12.20
CA LEU A 71 -0.66 8.38 -11.18
C LEU A 71 -0.89 6.93 -11.60
N HIS A 72 -1.95 6.64 -12.37
CA HIS A 72 -2.17 5.33 -12.96
C HIS A 72 -1.02 4.95 -13.89
N ASP A 73 -0.68 5.83 -14.85
CA ASP A 73 0.39 5.56 -15.81
C ASP A 73 1.74 5.35 -15.11
N LEU A 74 2.09 6.23 -14.17
CA LEU A 74 3.30 6.09 -13.35
C LEU A 74 3.31 4.80 -12.52
N THR A 75 2.17 4.40 -11.96
CA THR A 75 2.06 3.18 -11.17
C THR A 75 2.23 1.94 -12.04
N VAL A 76 1.62 1.92 -13.23
CA VAL A 76 1.77 0.83 -14.22
C VAL A 76 3.24 0.69 -14.66
N GLU A 77 3.90 1.80 -15.01
CA GLU A 77 5.32 1.80 -15.37
C GLU A 77 6.20 1.28 -14.23
N ASN A 78 5.99 1.76 -13.01
CA ASN A 78 6.76 1.32 -11.84
C ASN A 78 6.57 -0.17 -11.54
N ILE A 79 5.37 -0.71 -11.72
CA ILE A 79 5.08 -2.14 -11.55
C ILE A 79 5.77 -2.94 -12.67
N ALA A 80 5.65 -2.50 -13.93
CA ALA A 80 6.31 -3.16 -15.05
C ALA A 80 7.84 -3.22 -14.87
N GLU A 81 8.47 -2.13 -14.43
CA GLU A 81 9.90 -2.05 -14.17
C GLU A 81 10.40 -2.99 -13.05
N SER A 82 9.52 -3.46 -12.16
CA SER A 82 9.90 -4.36 -11.07
C SER A 82 9.97 -5.85 -11.44
N ASP A 83 9.56 -6.20 -12.66
CA ASP A 83 9.53 -7.59 -13.12
C ASP A 83 9.82 -7.65 -14.63
N GLU A 84 10.85 -8.41 -15.04
CA GLU A 84 11.31 -8.48 -16.45
C GLU A 84 10.20 -8.99 -17.40
N GLU A 85 9.40 -9.98 -16.98
CA GLU A 85 8.33 -10.54 -17.80
C GLU A 85 7.18 -9.52 -18.00
N LEU A 86 6.87 -8.75 -16.96
CA LEU A 86 5.86 -7.68 -17.01
C LEU A 86 6.34 -6.51 -17.87
N MET A 87 7.63 -6.17 -17.81
CA MET A 87 8.22 -5.13 -18.67
C MET A 87 8.17 -5.53 -20.14
N GLU A 88 8.55 -6.77 -20.46
CA GLU A 88 8.48 -7.28 -21.84
C GLU A 88 7.05 -7.23 -22.36
N LYS A 89 6.08 -7.72 -21.57
CA LYS A 89 4.67 -7.67 -21.92
C LYS A 89 4.14 -6.24 -22.11
N TYR A 90 4.52 -5.32 -21.22
CA TYR A 90 4.14 -3.91 -21.33
C TYR A 90 4.68 -3.24 -22.60
N LEU A 91 5.92 -3.56 -22.98
CA LEU A 91 6.53 -3.04 -24.22
C LEU A 91 5.89 -3.61 -25.49
N GLU A 92 5.46 -4.87 -25.46
CA GLU A 92 4.81 -5.52 -26.61
C GLU A 92 3.33 -5.12 -26.77
N GLU A 93 2.57 -5.09 -25.67
CA GLU A 93 1.12 -4.89 -25.69
C GLU A 93 0.70 -3.42 -25.42
N GLY A 94 1.60 -2.61 -24.86
CA GLY A 94 1.33 -1.22 -24.48
C GLY A 94 0.48 -1.07 -23.21
N SER A 95 0.08 -2.18 -22.58
CA SER A 95 -0.73 -2.19 -21.36
C SER A 95 -0.56 -3.50 -20.59
N LEU A 96 -0.88 -3.47 -19.30
CA LEU A 96 -0.94 -4.66 -18.45
C LEU A 96 -2.39 -4.90 -17.98
N SER A 97 -2.76 -6.17 -17.83
CA SER A 97 -4.06 -6.52 -17.23
C SER A 97 -4.07 -6.20 -15.74
N LEU A 98 -5.26 -6.02 -15.15
CA LEU A 98 -5.38 -5.80 -13.71
C LEU A 98 -4.75 -6.95 -12.90
N GLU A 99 -4.84 -8.19 -13.40
CA GLU A 99 -4.22 -9.37 -12.76
C GLU A 99 -2.69 -9.27 -12.80
N ASP A 100 -2.10 -8.89 -13.93
CA ASP A 100 -0.65 -8.66 -14.05
C ASP A 100 -0.18 -7.57 -13.09
N LEU A 101 -0.94 -6.45 -13.01
CA LEU A 101 -0.64 -5.35 -12.09
C LEU A 101 -0.67 -5.79 -10.63
N GLN A 102 -1.66 -6.59 -10.23
CA GLN A 102 -1.77 -7.11 -8.86
C GLN A 102 -0.62 -8.06 -8.51
N ILE A 103 -0.26 -8.95 -9.43
CA ILE A 103 0.86 -9.89 -9.26
C ILE A 103 2.19 -9.13 -9.17
N GLY A 104 2.45 -8.20 -10.08
CA GLY A 104 3.67 -7.40 -10.09
C GLY A 104 3.80 -6.50 -8.87
N LEU A 105 2.71 -5.83 -8.48
CA LEU A 105 2.67 -5.01 -7.28
C LEU A 105 3.01 -5.83 -6.03
N ARG A 106 2.43 -7.03 -5.90
CA ARG A 106 2.74 -7.91 -4.77
C ARG A 106 4.19 -8.37 -4.78
N LYS A 107 4.71 -8.82 -5.93
CA LYS A 107 6.12 -9.23 -6.08
C LYS A 107 7.07 -8.10 -5.70
N GLY A 108 6.90 -6.90 -6.28
CA GLY A 108 7.73 -5.75 -6.00
C GLY A 108 7.64 -5.26 -4.55
N THR A 109 6.44 -5.35 -3.93
CA THR A 109 6.27 -5.03 -2.50
C THR A 109 6.98 -6.03 -1.60
N VAL A 110 6.88 -7.33 -1.87
CA VAL A 110 7.57 -8.38 -1.09
C VAL A 110 9.09 -8.30 -1.25
N ALA A 111 9.57 -7.95 -2.44
CA ALA A 111 10.99 -7.72 -2.71
C ALA A 111 11.52 -6.43 -2.04
N GLY A 112 10.64 -5.50 -1.63
CA GLY A 112 11.02 -4.21 -1.08
C GLY A 112 11.41 -3.17 -2.15
N GLU A 113 11.08 -3.42 -3.39
CA GLU A 113 11.35 -2.56 -4.53
C GLU A 113 10.24 -1.51 -4.72
N LEU A 114 9.01 -1.88 -4.42
CA LEU A 114 7.84 -1.00 -4.47
C LEU A 114 7.30 -0.71 -3.08
N CYS A 115 6.87 0.53 -2.87
CA CYS A 115 6.21 0.99 -1.66
C CYS A 115 4.77 1.44 -1.98
N PRO A 116 3.75 0.60 -1.74
CA PRO A 116 2.35 0.96 -1.97
C PRO A 116 1.89 2.09 -1.04
N VAL A 117 1.23 3.10 -1.61
CA VAL A 117 0.74 4.27 -0.88
C VAL A 117 -0.78 4.31 -0.93
N LEU A 118 -1.40 4.33 0.25
CA LEU A 118 -2.84 4.45 0.45
C LEU A 118 -3.16 5.68 1.28
N VAL A 119 -4.41 6.12 1.20
CA VAL A 119 -4.91 7.27 1.94
C VAL A 119 -5.93 6.86 3.00
N CYS A 120 -5.77 7.35 4.22
CA CYS A 120 -6.71 7.06 5.30
C CYS A 120 -6.75 8.17 6.37
N SER A 121 -7.78 8.14 7.18
CA SER A 121 -7.86 8.82 8.46
C SER A 121 -8.27 7.81 9.53
N SER A 122 -7.32 7.40 10.36
CA SER A 122 -7.58 6.46 11.46
C SER A 122 -8.46 7.09 12.56
N LEU A 123 -8.37 8.42 12.75
CA LEU A 123 -9.18 9.14 13.72
C LEU A 123 -10.67 9.15 13.33
N GLU A 124 -10.96 9.31 12.03
CA GLU A 124 -12.32 9.33 11.50
C GLU A 124 -12.79 7.96 10.99
N ASN A 125 -11.97 6.91 11.16
CA ASN A 125 -12.24 5.56 10.66
C ASN A 125 -12.55 5.52 9.14
N LYS A 126 -11.88 6.36 8.35
CA LYS A 126 -12.03 6.44 6.90
C LYS A 126 -10.84 5.77 6.20
N GLY A 127 -11.09 4.88 5.26
CA GLY A 127 -10.05 4.18 4.47
C GLY A 127 -9.31 3.07 5.24
N GLY A 128 -9.63 2.81 6.51
CA GLY A 128 -8.96 1.78 7.31
C GLY A 128 -9.12 0.37 6.76
N VAL A 129 -10.29 0.05 6.23
CA VAL A 129 -10.57 -1.27 5.60
C VAL A 129 -9.68 -1.48 4.39
N ALA A 130 -9.58 -0.49 3.49
CA ALA A 130 -8.72 -0.59 2.31
C ALA A 130 -7.24 -0.80 2.67
N VAL A 131 -6.75 -0.18 3.76
CA VAL A 131 -5.39 -0.41 4.27
C VAL A 131 -5.22 -1.86 4.75
N LEU A 132 -6.20 -2.42 5.47
CA LEU A 132 -6.16 -3.81 5.93
C LEU A 132 -6.20 -4.81 4.78
N GLU A 133 -7.03 -4.55 3.78
CA GLU A 133 -7.09 -5.35 2.55
C GLU A 133 -5.76 -5.30 1.78
N ALA A 134 -5.15 -4.13 1.66
CA ALA A 134 -3.83 -4.00 1.03
C ALA A 134 -2.73 -4.74 1.82
N ILE A 135 -2.75 -4.68 3.15
CA ILE A 135 -1.83 -5.46 3.99
C ILE A 135 -2.00 -6.96 3.71
N GLN A 136 -3.23 -7.45 3.66
CA GLN A 136 -3.51 -8.85 3.40
C GLN A 136 -3.10 -9.29 1.98
N ALA A 137 -3.32 -8.43 0.99
CA ALA A 137 -3.03 -8.74 -0.41
C ALA A 137 -1.54 -8.63 -0.76
N LEU A 138 -0.83 -7.64 -0.21
CA LEU A 138 0.50 -7.26 -0.67
C LEU A 138 1.64 -7.72 0.24
N LEU A 139 1.41 -7.84 1.55
CA LEU A 139 2.48 -8.24 2.47
C LEU A 139 2.62 -9.76 2.55
N PRO A 140 3.84 -10.28 2.75
CA PRO A 140 4.06 -11.71 2.86
C PRO A 140 3.49 -12.24 4.17
N ALA A 141 2.86 -13.41 4.14
CA ALA A 141 2.53 -14.16 5.33
C ALA A 141 3.81 -14.61 6.06
N ALA A 142 3.71 -14.91 7.35
CA ALA A 142 4.85 -15.40 8.12
C ALA A 142 5.47 -16.67 7.49
N SER A 143 4.64 -17.56 6.94
CA SER A 143 5.05 -18.79 6.26
C SER A 143 5.81 -18.57 4.94
N GLU A 144 5.68 -17.39 4.33
CA GLU A 144 6.39 -17.02 3.09
C GLU A 144 7.76 -16.39 3.36
N ARG A 145 8.08 -16.12 4.63
CA ARG A 145 9.38 -15.54 5.00
C ARG A 145 10.48 -16.59 4.95
N PRO A 146 11.71 -16.22 4.55
CA PRO A 146 12.84 -17.13 4.59
C PRO A 146 13.13 -17.56 6.03
N ALA A 147 13.77 -18.72 6.17
CA ALA A 147 14.27 -19.16 7.45
C ALA A 147 15.28 -18.15 8.03
N PHE A 148 15.31 -18.03 9.34
CA PHE A 148 16.28 -17.18 10.05
C PHE A 148 17.16 -18.03 10.98
N VAL A 149 18.34 -17.53 11.30
CA VAL A 149 19.25 -18.19 12.24
C VAL A 149 19.03 -17.60 13.63
N ASP A 150 18.74 -18.46 14.62
CA ASP A 150 18.54 -18.04 16.00
C ASP A 150 19.86 -17.74 16.72
N ALA A 151 19.80 -17.29 17.99
CA ALA A 151 20.96 -16.95 18.78
C ALA A 151 21.88 -18.17 19.10
N LEU A 152 21.37 -19.38 18.90
CA LEU A 152 22.11 -20.64 19.07
C LEU A 152 22.73 -21.15 17.75
N GLY A 153 22.59 -20.39 16.67
CA GLY A 153 23.08 -20.77 15.36
C GLY A 153 22.20 -21.80 14.65
N GLN A 154 20.95 -22.01 15.10
CA GLN A 154 20.02 -22.96 14.49
C GLN A 154 19.13 -22.27 13.49
N GLU A 155 18.96 -22.90 12.32
CA GLU A 155 18.01 -22.43 11.32
C GLU A 155 16.58 -22.67 11.79
N ARG A 156 15.76 -21.62 11.78
CA ARG A 156 14.34 -21.65 12.13
C ARG A 156 13.51 -21.30 10.91
N LYS A 157 12.66 -22.21 10.49
CA LYS A 157 11.66 -21.98 9.47
C LYS A 157 10.37 -21.48 10.11
N PRO A 158 9.63 -20.59 9.44
CA PRO A 158 8.31 -20.18 9.89
C PRO A 158 7.31 -21.32 9.67
N ASP A 159 7.18 -22.20 10.65
CA ASP A 159 6.34 -23.38 10.66
C ASP A 159 5.42 -23.30 11.89
N PRO A 160 4.07 -23.34 11.71
CA PRO A 160 3.12 -23.25 12.82
C PRO A 160 3.23 -24.42 13.82
N ASP A 161 3.76 -25.56 13.39
CA ASP A 161 3.94 -26.75 14.24
C ASP A 161 5.32 -26.78 14.93
N ALA A 162 6.21 -25.83 14.62
CA ALA A 162 7.52 -25.74 15.25
C ALA A 162 7.44 -25.13 16.66
N PRO A 163 8.43 -25.35 17.52
CA PRO A 163 8.53 -24.68 18.81
C PRO A 163 8.54 -23.18 18.67
N VAL A 164 7.82 -22.48 19.57
CA VAL A 164 7.71 -21.02 19.57
C VAL A 164 9.09 -20.37 19.64
N ALA A 165 9.32 -19.41 18.75
CA ALA A 165 10.50 -18.55 18.75
C ALA A 165 10.07 -17.08 18.78
N GLY A 166 10.78 -16.24 19.52
CA GLY A 166 10.50 -14.82 19.62
C GLY A 166 11.78 -14.00 19.51
N PHE A 167 11.67 -12.84 18.90
CA PHE A 167 12.73 -11.85 18.82
C PHE A 167 12.36 -10.60 19.61
N VAL A 168 13.14 -10.26 20.64
CA VAL A 168 12.97 -9.05 21.43
C VAL A 168 13.61 -7.89 20.67
N PHE A 169 12.79 -7.07 20.02
CA PHE A 169 13.25 -5.94 19.21
C PHE A 169 13.26 -4.60 19.97
N LYS A 170 12.59 -4.54 21.14
CA LYS A 170 12.53 -3.33 21.97
C LYS A 170 12.20 -3.69 23.41
N THR A 171 12.87 -3.05 24.34
CA THR A 171 12.54 -3.08 25.78
C THR A 171 12.00 -1.70 26.19
N LEU A 172 10.84 -1.67 26.83
CA LEU A 172 10.27 -0.45 27.42
C LEU A 172 10.27 -0.62 28.94
N ALA A 173 10.84 0.35 29.63
CA ALA A 173 10.71 0.44 31.09
C ALA A 173 9.53 1.35 31.41
N ASP A 174 8.54 0.81 32.12
CA ASP A 174 7.41 1.59 32.66
C ASP A 174 7.71 1.90 34.13
N PRO A 175 7.91 3.18 34.50
CA PRO A 175 8.23 3.54 35.88
C PRO A 175 7.05 3.33 36.85
N PHE A 176 5.84 3.02 36.34
CA PHE A 176 4.62 2.86 37.14
C PHE A 176 4.18 1.40 37.34
N SER A 177 4.67 0.49 36.51
CA SER A 177 4.28 -0.94 36.60
C SER A 177 5.36 -1.86 37.16
N GLY A 178 6.49 -1.31 37.60
CA GLY A 178 7.55 -2.04 38.33
C GLY A 178 8.41 -2.92 37.48
#